data_45709919157c64c36e614a1916b4d0a5
#
_entry.id   45709919157c64c36e614a1916b4d0a5
#
_cell.length_a   1.000
_cell.length_b   1.000
_cell.length_c   1.000
_cell.angle_alpha   90.00
_cell.angle_beta   90.00
_cell.angle_gamma   90.00
#
_symmetry.space_group_name_H-M   'P 1'
#
loop_
_entity.id
_entity.type
_entity.pdbx_description
1 polymer ?
#
loop_
_entity_poly.entity_id
_entity_poly.type
_entity_poly.pdbx_seq_one_letter_code
_entity_poly.pdbx_strand_id
1 'polypeptide(L)'
;LALDVETTGLDSQRDSIVSLGLMPFDLQRIRCREASYWVVKPVCELSSQSITFHHITHSDVSNAPRLAHVLDELLEKMAGRIMVVHYRSIERRFLDQAVHHLLGEGLQFPVIDTMQLEARLHPRRRGWLRRVLSTKRPVSIRLADSRLRYNLPLYQAHHALTDALATAELLQAQSALHYPPTTAVGDLWN
;
A
#
# COMPACT_ATOMS: atom_id res chain seq x y z
N LEU A 1 0.20 10.39 4.60
CA LEU A 1 1.14 10.01 3.55
C LEU A 1 0.72 8.64 3.00
N ALA A 2 0.33 8.54 1.72
CA ALA A 2 0.09 7.24 1.12
C ALA A 2 1.42 6.56 0.76
N LEU A 3 1.47 5.27 0.98
CA LEU A 3 2.65 4.43 0.77
C LEU A 3 2.22 3.15 0.07
N ASP A 4 2.99 2.75 -0.91
CA ASP A 4 2.89 1.44 -1.56
C ASP A 4 4.28 0.90 -1.89
N VAL A 5 4.44 -0.42 -1.91
CA VAL A 5 5.70 -1.10 -2.24
C VAL A 5 5.47 -2.21 -3.23
N GLU A 6 6.38 -2.33 -4.22
CA GLU A 6 6.49 -3.53 -5.05
C GLU A 6 7.59 -4.44 -4.53
N THR A 7 7.36 -5.73 -4.62
CA THR A 7 8.23 -6.74 -4.03
C THR A 7 8.51 -7.88 -5.00
N THR A 8 9.57 -8.65 -4.75
CA THR A 8 9.91 -9.84 -5.56
C THR A 8 8.94 -11.01 -5.35
N GLY A 9 8.13 -10.96 -4.29
CA GLY A 9 7.12 -11.95 -3.93
C GLY A 9 6.37 -11.54 -2.65
N LEU A 10 5.72 -12.46 -1.97
CA LEU A 10 4.82 -12.16 -0.84
C LEU A 10 5.38 -12.56 0.54
N ASP A 11 6.52 -13.21 0.60
CA ASP A 11 7.14 -13.66 1.84
C ASP A 11 8.27 -12.71 2.26
N SER A 12 8.00 -11.79 3.18
CA SER A 12 8.96 -10.79 3.64
C SER A 12 10.26 -11.36 4.26
N GLN A 13 10.30 -12.67 4.57
CA GLN A 13 11.51 -13.34 5.04
C GLN A 13 12.42 -13.79 3.90
N ARG A 14 11.90 -13.92 2.69
CA ARG A 14 12.61 -14.45 1.51
C ARG A 14 12.66 -13.46 0.36
N ASP A 15 11.65 -12.61 0.29
CA ASP A 15 11.47 -11.64 -0.78
C ASP A 15 11.96 -10.25 -0.35
N SER A 16 12.19 -9.40 -1.34
CA SER A 16 12.75 -8.07 -1.13
C SER A 16 11.87 -6.99 -1.76
N ILE A 17 11.97 -5.77 -1.23
CA ILE A 17 11.40 -4.58 -1.86
C ILE A 17 12.15 -4.30 -3.16
N VAL A 18 11.40 -3.94 -4.20
CA VAL A 18 11.88 -3.57 -5.54
C VAL A 18 11.62 -2.10 -5.83
N SER A 19 10.48 -1.57 -5.40
CA SER A 19 10.21 -0.14 -5.49
C SER A 19 9.34 0.34 -4.34
N LEU A 20 9.39 1.66 -4.07
CA LEU A 20 8.58 2.34 -3.07
C LEU A 20 7.99 3.61 -3.67
N GLY A 21 6.73 3.86 -3.37
CA GLY A 21 6.02 5.07 -3.77
C GLY A 21 5.44 5.78 -2.55
N LEU A 22 5.72 7.07 -2.42
CA LEU A 22 5.15 7.94 -1.41
C LEU A 22 4.35 9.06 -2.06
N MET A 23 3.10 9.24 -1.63
CA MET A 23 2.23 10.30 -2.10
C MET A 23 1.71 11.12 -0.92
N PRO A 24 2.27 12.32 -0.68
CA PRO A 24 1.77 13.22 0.34
C PRO A 24 0.38 13.75 -0.01
N PHE A 25 -0.53 13.73 0.96
CA PHE A 25 -1.88 14.23 0.78
C PHE A 25 -2.55 14.55 2.12
N ASP A 26 -3.63 15.29 2.06
CA ASP A 26 -4.65 15.41 3.10
C ASP A 26 -6.04 15.10 2.52
N LEU A 27 -7.11 15.22 3.29
CA LEU A 27 -8.44 14.89 2.82
C LEU A 27 -9.00 15.83 1.73
N GLN A 28 -8.31 16.94 1.44
CA GLN A 28 -8.74 17.93 0.45
C GLN A 28 -7.81 17.98 -0.77
N ARG A 29 -6.54 17.59 -0.63
CA ARG A 29 -5.53 17.79 -1.66
C ARG A 29 -4.47 16.69 -1.68
N ILE A 30 -4.13 16.23 -2.88
CA ILE A 30 -2.98 15.36 -3.16
C ILE A 30 -1.82 16.22 -3.69
N ARG A 31 -0.62 16.05 -3.13
CA ARG A 31 0.57 16.87 -3.45
C ARG A 31 1.50 16.10 -4.38
N CYS A 32 1.09 15.90 -5.63
CA CYS A 32 1.85 15.10 -6.60
C CYS A 32 3.27 15.63 -6.85
N ARG A 33 3.53 16.94 -6.66
CA ARG A 33 4.89 17.50 -6.81
C ARG A 33 5.84 17.12 -5.68
N GLU A 34 5.30 16.70 -4.54
CA GLU A 34 6.06 16.27 -3.36
C GLU A 34 6.15 14.74 -3.28
N ALA A 35 5.65 14.05 -4.30
CA ALA A 35 5.72 12.60 -4.38
C ALA A 35 7.16 12.11 -4.49
N SER A 36 7.41 10.91 -3.98
CA SER A 36 8.70 10.27 -4.07
C SER A 36 8.55 8.86 -4.60
N TYR A 37 9.49 8.46 -5.43
CA TYR A 37 9.53 7.13 -6.02
C TYR A 37 10.96 6.64 -6.11
N TRP A 38 11.20 5.44 -5.63
CA TRP A 38 12.50 4.80 -5.73
C TRP A 38 12.34 3.39 -6.27
N VAL A 39 13.15 3.06 -7.26
CA VAL A 39 13.47 1.68 -7.61
C VAL A 39 14.72 1.32 -6.82
N VAL A 40 14.72 0.18 -6.16
CA VAL A 40 15.83 -0.28 -5.35
C VAL A 40 16.30 -1.67 -5.80
N LYS A 41 17.58 -1.91 -5.63
CA LYS A 41 18.17 -3.22 -5.94
C LYS A 41 17.77 -4.23 -4.88
N PRO A 42 16.98 -5.27 -5.23
CA PRO A 42 16.57 -6.29 -4.27
C PRO A 42 17.77 -7.14 -3.82
N VAL A 43 17.66 -7.77 -2.67
CA VAL A 43 18.68 -8.69 -2.12
C VAL A 43 18.59 -10.06 -2.81
N CYS A 44 17.38 -10.48 -3.19
CA CYS A 44 17.13 -11.73 -3.92
C CYS A 44 16.87 -11.47 -5.41
N GLU A 45 16.92 -12.52 -6.21
CA GLU A 45 16.67 -12.43 -7.65
C GLU A 45 15.18 -12.12 -7.94
N LEU A 46 14.97 -11.35 -9.02
CA LEU A 46 13.64 -11.10 -9.55
C LEU A 46 13.10 -12.38 -10.20
N SER A 47 11.92 -12.81 -9.81
CA SER A 47 11.22 -13.87 -10.52
C SER A 47 10.54 -13.34 -11.79
N SER A 48 10.42 -14.18 -12.82
CA SER A 48 9.65 -13.82 -14.02
C SER A 48 8.21 -13.44 -13.68
N GLN A 49 7.66 -14.03 -12.62
CA GLN A 49 6.31 -13.73 -12.15
C GLN A 49 6.23 -12.31 -11.57
N SER A 50 7.17 -11.90 -10.71
CA SER A 50 7.17 -10.55 -10.14
C SER A 50 7.33 -9.48 -11.23
N ILE A 51 8.23 -9.69 -12.21
CA ILE A 51 8.42 -8.80 -13.36
C ILE A 51 7.11 -8.64 -14.15
N THR A 52 6.34 -9.71 -14.33
CA THR A 52 5.04 -9.65 -15.02
C THR A 52 4.03 -8.78 -14.28
N PHE A 53 4.12 -8.71 -12.95
CA PHE A 53 3.21 -7.90 -12.15
C PHE A 53 3.59 -6.42 -12.12
N HIS A 54 4.81 -6.09 -11.70
CA HIS A 54 5.21 -4.69 -11.49
C HIS A 54 6.01 -4.09 -12.66
N HIS A 55 6.30 -4.87 -13.70
CA HIS A 55 7.02 -4.45 -14.92
C HIS A 55 8.44 -3.90 -14.71
N ILE A 56 9.00 -4.00 -13.50
CA ILE A 56 10.38 -3.61 -13.22
C ILE A 56 11.28 -4.78 -13.62
N THR A 57 12.19 -4.53 -14.55
CA THR A 57 13.04 -5.55 -15.15
C THR A 57 14.38 -5.71 -14.44
N HIS A 58 15.12 -6.77 -14.75
CA HIS A 58 16.50 -6.92 -14.28
C HIS A 58 17.40 -5.74 -14.64
N SER A 59 17.20 -5.11 -15.80
CA SER A 59 17.96 -3.93 -16.20
C SER A 59 17.66 -2.71 -15.32
N ASP A 60 16.41 -2.54 -14.90
CA ASP A 60 16.00 -1.42 -14.06
C ASP A 60 16.64 -1.49 -12.67
N VAL A 61 16.71 -2.70 -12.09
CA VAL A 61 17.32 -2.90 -10.78
C VAL A 61 18.82 -3.06 -10.78
N SER A 62 19.44 -3.35 -11.92
CA SER A 62 20.90 -3.61 -12.00
C SER A 62 21.72 -2.42 -11.53
N ASN A 63 21.32 -1.21 -11.91
CA ASN A 63 21.96 0.06 -11.56
C ASN A 63 21.22 0.83 -10.44
N ALA A 64 20.15 0.27 -9.89
CA ALA A 64 19.40 0.90 -8.82
C ALA A 64 20.20 0.91 -7.49
N PRO A 65 20.03 1.92 -6.66
CA PRO A 65 20.62 1.96 -5.32
C PRO A 65 20.08 0.80 -4.48
N ARG A 66 20.84 0.37 -3.47
CA ARG A 66 20.31 -0.51 -2.42
C ARG A 66 19.38 0.28 -1.51
N LEU A 67 18.41 -0.39 -0.89
CA LEU A 67 17.47 0.25 0.03
C LEU A 67 18.18 1.06 1.13
N ALA A 68 19.33 0.59 1.62
CA ALA A 68 20.15 1.30 2.60
C ALA A 68 20.52 2.74 2.19
N HIS A 69 20.66 3.03 0.89
CA HIS A 69 21.03 4.37 0.41
C HIS A 69 19.84 5.34 0.33
N VAL A 70 18.61 4.84 0.37
CA VAL A 70 17.39 5.66 0.33
C VAL A 70 16.62 5.63 1.66
N LEU A 71 17.10 4.83 2.61
CA LEU A 71 16.39 4.57 3.87
C LEU A 71 16.23 5.83 4.72
N ASP A 72 17.28 6.63 4.85
CA ASP A 72 17.23 7.86 5.66
C ASP A 72 16.19 8.84 5.09
N GLU A 73 16.21 9.07 3.78
CA GLU A 73 15.22 9.93 3.12
C GLU A 73 13.78 9.36 3.26
N LEU A 74 13.63 8.04 3.14
CA LEU A 74 12.34 7.38 3.34
C LEU A 74 11.82 7.61 4.76
N LEU A 75 12.66 7.37 5.78
CA LEU A 75 12.28 7.52 7.18
C LEU A 75 12.00 8.98 7.55
N GLU A 76 12.77 9.93 7.03
CA GLU A 76 12.50 11.38 7.21
C GLU A 76 11.12 11.76 6.64
N LYS A 77 10.76 11.25 5.45
CA LYS A 77 9.45 11.51 4.84
C LYS A 77 8.30 10.84 5.59
N MET A 78 8.54 9.72 6.24
CA MET A 78 7.56 9.01 7.06
C MET A 78 7.39 9.62 8.46
N ALA A 79 8.42 10.24 8.99
CA ALA A 79 8.45 10.73 10.37
C ALA A 79 7.29 11.70 10.69
N GLY A 80 6.61 11.46 11.80
CA GLY A 80 5.48 12.27 12.26
C GLY A 80 4.21 12.18 11.41
N ARG A 81 4.12 11.24 10.49
CA ARG A 81 2.96 11.05 9.60
C ARG A 81 2.28 9.71 9.82
N ILE A 82 0.99 9.66 9.52
CA ILE A 82 0.23 8.41 9.45
C ILE A 82 0.36 7.88 8.03
N MET A 83 0.76 6.63 7.89
CA MET A 83 0.81 5.96 6.60
C MET A 83 -0.58 5.50 6.20
N VAL A 84 -0.92 5.69 4.93
CA VAL A 84 -2.15 5.18 4.32
C VAL A 84 -1.76 4.17 3.26
N VAL A 85 -2.27 2.95 3.41
CA VAL A 85 -1.91 1.82 2.56
C VAL A 85 -3.15 1.07 2.09
N HIS A 86 -2.98 0.17 1.14
CA HIS A 86 -4.02 -0.76 0.73
C HIS A 86 -3.55 -2.21 0.89
N TYR A 87 -3.81 -2.80 2.05
CA TYR A 87 -3.35 -4.10 2.54
C TYR A 87 -2.03 -4.03 3.32
N ARG A 88 -2.08 -3.38 4.48
CA ARG A 88 -0.95 -3.10 5.40
C ARG A 88 0.01 -4.27 5.69
N SER A 89 -0.43 -5.51 5.44
CA SER A 89 0.41 -6.69 5.72
C SER A 89 1.64 -6.75 4.83
N ILE A 90 1.61 -6.13 3.65
CA ILE A 90 2.77 -6.05 2.76
C ILE A 90 3.71 -4.95 3.28
N GLU A 91 3.27 -3.71 3.31
CA GLU A 91 4.12 -2.56 3.62
C GLU A 91 4.77 -2.69 5.01
N ARG A 92 3.97 -3.07 6.02
CA ARG A 92 4.50 -3.23 7.39
C ARG A 92 5.55 -4.33 7.48
N ARG A 93 5.27 -5.52 6.92
CA ARG A 93 6.19 -6.65 7.06
C ARG A 93 7.48 -6.43 6.26
N PHE A 94 7.37 -5.91 5.06
CA PHE A 94 8.56 -5.71 4.21
C PHE A 94 9.43 -4.57 4.73
N LEU A 95 8.84 -3.46 5.17
CA LEU A 95 9.62 -2.36 5.77
C LEU A 95 10.21 -2.74 7.12
N ASP A 96 9.44 -3.38 7.99
CA ASP A 96 9.93 -3.87 9.29
C ASP A 96 11.13 -4.81 9.10
N GLN A 97 10.99 -5.81 8.23
CA GLN A 97 12.05 -6.77 7.93
C GLN A 97 13.28 -6.12 7.30
N ALA A 98 13.07 -5.20 6.36
CA ALA A 98 14.16 -4.50 5.68
C ALA A 98 14.94 -3.59 6.64
N VAL A 99 14.26 -2.85 7.50
CA VAL A 99 14.88 -1.98 8.51
C VAL A 99 15.57 -2.82 9.58
N HIS A 100 14.95 -3.92 10.00
CA HIS A 100 15.59 -4.85 10.95
C HIS A 100 16.90 -5.42 10.40
N HIS A 101 16.95 -5.77 9.12
CA HIS A 101 18.19 -6.26 8.48
C HIS A 101 19.28 -5.18 8.39
N LEU A 102 18.90 -3.92 8.19
CA LEU A 102 19.83 -2.82 7.98
C LEU A 102 20.31 -2.18 9.28
N LEU A 103 19.43 -2.05 10.26
CA LEU A 103 19.70 -1.31 11.52
C LEU A 103 19.68 -2.19 12.77
N GLY A 104 19.24 -3.45 12.67
CA GLY A 104 19.09 -4.34 13.83
C GLY A 104 17.82 -4.06 14.65
N GLU A 105 17.00 -3.10 14.27
CA GLU A 105 15.78 -2.69 14.96
C GLU A 105 14.58 -2.72 14.01
N GLY A 106 13.41 -3.12 14.50
CA GLY A 106 12.18 -3.15 13.70
C GLY A 106 11.59 -1.76 13.48
N LEU A 107 10.80 -1.61 12.41
CA LEU A 107 10.07 -0.39 12.09
C LEU A 107 8.57 -0.57 12.31
N GLN A 108 8.02 0.19 13.26
CA GLN A 108 6.58 0.28 13.44
C GLN A 108 6.08 1.71 13.21
N PHE A 109 4.97 1.84 12.50
CA PHE A 109 4.37 3.12 12.19
C PHE A 109 2.83 3.02 12.18
N PRO A 110 2.14 4.14 12.48
CA PRO A 110 0.69 4.20 12.44
C PRO A 110 0.17 4.05 11.01
N VAL A 111 -0.89 3.24 10.83
CA VAL A 111 -1.42 2.92 9.50
C VAL A 111 -2.93 3.05 9.47
N ILE A 112 -3.45 3.68 8.42
CA ILE A 112 -4.83 3.55 7.94
C ILE A 112 -4.81 2.61 6.73
N ASP A 113 -5.53 1.50 6.82
CA ASP A 113 -5.62 0.50 5.76
C ASP A 113 -6.95 0.64 5.02
N THR A 114 -6.93 1.18 3.80
CA THR A 114 -8.12 1.41 2.98
C THR A 114 -8.84 0.10 2.61
N MET A 115 -8.12 -1.03 2.48
CA MET A 115 -8.74 -2.34 2.29
C MET A 115 -9.53 -2.77 3.52
N GLN A 116 -9.03 -2.47 4.71
CA GLN A 116 -9.73 -2.78 5.95
C GLN A 116 -10.96 -1.88 6.15
N LEU A 117 -10.91 -0.61 5.75
CA LEU A 117 -12.08 0.26 5.72
C LEU A 117 -13.15 -0.32 4.79
N GLU A 118 -12.79 -0.78 3.58
CA GLU A 118 -13.72 -1.49 2.69
C GLU A 118 -14.30 -2.75 3.33
N ALA A 119 -13.47 -3.53 4.03
CA ALA A 119 -13.94 -4.74 4.71
C ALA A 119 -14.96 -4.44 5.82
N ARG A 120 -14.84 -3.29 6.50
CA ARG A 120 -15.84 -2.83 7.50
C ARG A 120 -17.15 -2.43 6.83
N LEU A 121 -17.10 -1.78 5.67
CA LEU A 121 -18.28 -1.37 4.91
C LEU A 121 -18.96 -2.57 4.22
N HIS A 122 -18.20 -3.62 3.89
CA HIS A 122 -18.67 -4.81 3.19
C HIS A 122 -18.40 -6.09 3.98
N PRO A 123 -19.00 -6.25 5.18
CA PRO A 123 -18.72 -7.39 6.04
C PRO A 123 -19.14 -8.70 5.35
N ARG A 124 -18.20 -9.64 5.30
CA ARG A 124 -18.50 -11.00 4.82
C ARG A 124 -19.51 -11.63 5.77
N ARG A 125 -20.61 -12.12 5.23
CA ARG A 125 -21.63 -12.83 6.04
C ARG A 125 -21.01 -14.07 6.69
N ARG A 126 -20.89 -14.05 8.03
CA ARG A 126 -20.44 -15.17 8.83
C ARG A 126 -21.57 -16.19 8.96
N GLY A 127 -21.28 -17.46 8.72
CA GLY A 127 -22.21 -18.60 8.88
C GLY A 127 -22.34 -19.41 7.60
N TRP A 128 -22.10 -20.74 7.71
CA TRP A 128 -22.11 -21.65 6.57
C TRP A 128 -23.50 -21.72 5.90
N LEU A 129 -24.59 -21.74 6.68
CA LEU A 129 -25.97 -21.76 6.20
C LEU A 129 -26.31 -20.50 5.37
N ARG A 130 -25.87 -19.30 5.82
CA ARG A 130 -26.08 -18.06 5.08
C ARG A 130 -25.19 -17.95 3.83
N ARG A 131 -24.06 -18.63 3.82
CA ARG A 131 -23.15 -18.69 2.66
C ARG A 131 -23.71 -19.58 1.54
N VAL A 132 -24.38 -20.68 1.88
CA VAL A 132 -25.02 -21.60 0.92
C VAL A 132 -26.30 -20.98 0.35
N LEU A 133 -27.06 -20.21 1.14
CA LEU A 133 -28.32 -19.58 0.72
C LEU A 133 -28.13 -18.20 0.05
N SER A 134 -26.92 -17.67 0.02
CA SER A 134 -26.65 -16.36 -0.59
C SER A 134 -26.27 -16.51 -2.05
N THR A 135 -27.12 -16.03 -2.95
CA THR A 135 -26.84 -15.89 -4.39
C THR A 135 -25.88 -14.74 -4.72
N LYS A 136 -25.56 -13.85 -3.75
CA LYS A 136 -24.68 -12.70 -3.96
C LYS A 136 -23.22 -13.10 -3.77
N ARG A 137 -22.40 -12.87 -4.80
CA ARG A 137 -20.93 -13.02 -4.71
C ARG A 137 -20.36 -12.04 -3.66
N PRO A 138 -19.30 -12.43 -2.91
CA PRO A 138 -18.61 -11.51 -2.01
C PRO A 138 -18.11 -10.29 -2.79
N VAL A 139 -18.27 -9.11 -2.19
CA VAL A 139 -17.73 -7.87 -2.78
C VAL A 139 -16.21 -7.94 -2.73
N SER A 140 -15.56 -7.68 -3.87
CA SER A 140 -14.11 -7.57 -3.92
C SER A 140 -13.67 -6.26 -3.26
N ILE A 141 -12.64 -6.34 -2.42
CA ILE A 141 -12.05 -5.20 -1.70
C ILE A 141 -10.63 -4.89 -2.20
N ARG A 142 -10.24 -5.41 -3.37
CA ARG A 142 -8.98 -5.04 -4.04
C ARG A 142 -9.00 -3.57 -4.43
N LEU A 143 -7.83 -2.95 -4.54
CA LEU A 143 -7.70 -1.52 -4.82
C LEU A 143 -8.51 -1.07 -6.04
N ALA A 144 -8.31 -1.69 -7.19
CA ALA A 144 -9.03 -1.34 -8.42
C ALA A 144 -10.56 -1.50 -8.29
N ASP A 145 -11.04 -2.60 -7.69
CA ASP A 145 -12.47 -2.86 -7.52
C ASP A 145 -13.11 -1.90 -6.51
N SER A 146 -12.36 -1.55 -5.45
CA SER A 146 -12.80 -0.55 -4.47
C SER A 146 -12.93 0.81 -5.14
N ARG A 147 -11.92 1.24 -5.89
CA ARG A 147 -11.93 2.51 -6.63
C ARG A 147 -13.09 2.63 -7.62
N LEU A 148 -13.40 1.56 -8.35
CA LEU A 148 -14.57 1.52 -9.26
C LEU A 148 -15.89 1.82 -8.55
N ARG A 149 -16.08 1.36 -7.31
CA ARG A 149 -17.30 1.65 -6.53
C ARG A 149 -17.47 3.14 -6.20
N TYR A 150 -16.37 3.87 -6.12
CA TYR A 150 -16.36 5.32 -5.88
C TYR A 150 -16.28 6.14 -7.18
N ASN A 151 -16.41 5.50 -8.34
CA ASN A 151 -16.26 6.14 -9.66
C ASN A 151 -14.92 6.88 -9.83
N LEU A 152 -13.86 6.37 -9.20
CA LEU A 152 -12.51 6.91 -9.35
C LEU A 152 -11.87 6.40 -10.65
N PRO A 153 -10.95 7.18 -11.26
CA PRO A 153 -10.25 6.78 -12.48
C PRO A 153 -9.55 5.44 -12.36
N LEU A 154 -9.49 4.68 -13.45
CA LEU A 154 -8.67 3.47 -13.52
C LEU A 154 -7.23 3.84 -13.81
N TYR A 155 -6.32 3.22 -13.05
CA TYR A 155 -4.88 3.32 -13.27
C TYR A 155 -4.31 1.96 -13.65
N GLN A 156 -3.16 1.97 -14.29
CA GLN A 156 -2.37 0.76 -14.46
C GLN A 156 -1.84 0.35 -13.07
N ALA A 157 -2.24 -0.82 -12.61
CA ALA A 157 -1.85 -1.36 -11.31
C ALA A 157 -0.38 -1.79 -11.30
N HIS A 158 0.13 -2.03 -10.09
CA HIS A 158 1.47 -2.56 -9.84
C HIS A 158 2.61 -1.62 -10.23
N HIS A 159 2.42 -0.34 -9.98
CA HIS A 159 3.48 0.67 -9.95
C HIS A 159 3.37 1.44 -8.64
N ALA A 160 4.32 1.29 -7.74
CA ALA A 160 4.21 1.75 -6.35
C ALA A 160 3.75 3.20 -6.20
N LEU A 161 4.25 4.15 -7.01
CA LEU A 161 3.80 5.53 -6.93
C LEU A 161 2.35 5.72 -7.41
N THR A 162 1.95 5.00 -8.45
CA THR A 162 0.57 5.04 -8.97
C THR A 162 -0.40 4.42 -7.97
N ASP A 163 -0.01 3.32 -7.34
CA ASP A 163 -0.85 2.64 -6.36
C ASP A 163 -0.92 3.41 -5.03
N ALA A 164 0.14 4.13 -4.64
CA ALA A 164 0.10 5.12 -3.56
C ALA A 164 -0.86 6.28 -3.87
N LEU A 165 -0.84 6.84 -5.10
CA LEU A 165 -1.82 7.85 -5.54
C LEU A 165 -3.24 7.28 -5.49
N ALA A 166 -3.44 6.10 -6.06
CA ALA A 166 -4.72 5.40 -6.08
C ALA A 166 -5.29 5.17 -4.67
N THR A 167 -4.42 4.85 -3.72
CA THR A 167 -4.75 4.63 -2.30
C THR A 167 -5.12 5.96 -1.60
N ALA A 168 -4.40 7.06 -1.90
CA ALA A 168 -4.73 8.38 -1.38
C ALA A 168 -6.13 8.84 -1.83
N GLU A 169 -6.43 8.74 -3.12
CA GLU A 169 -7.75 9.07 -3.68
C GLU A 169 -8.86 8.20 -3.09
N LEU A 170 -8.58 6.90 -2.91
CA LEU A 170 -9.55 5.99 -2.29
C LEU A 170 -9.88 6.41 -0.86
N LEU A 171 -8.88 6.76 -0.03
CA LEU A 171 -9.15 7.24 1.33
C LEU A 171 -9.93 8.55 1.33
N GLN A 172 -9.64 9.49 0.42
CA GLN A 172 -10.43 10.72 0.28
C GLN A 172 -11.89 10.42 -0.03
N ALA A 173 -12.16 9.51 -0.98
CA ALA A 173 -13.51 9.11 -1.35
C ALA A 173 -14.23 8.37 -0.20
N GLN A 174 -13.56 7.43 0.47
CA GLN A 174 -14.10 6.73 1.63
C GLN A 174 -14.44 7.71 2.75
N SER A 175 -13.54 8.65 3.03
CA SER A 175 -13.75 9.65 4.07
C SER A 175 -14.93 10.56 3.76
N ALA A 176 -15.03 11.04 2.53
CA ALA A 176 -16.11 11.94 2.12
C ALA A 176 -17.50 11.28 2.17
N LEU A 177 -17.59 9.98 1.89
CA LEU A 177 -18.87 9.28 1.77
C LEU A 177 -19.32 8.57 3.04
N HIS A 178 -18.40 8.12 3.88
CA HIS A 178 -18.72 7.20 4.97
C HIS A 178 -18.34 7.70 6.37
N TYR A 179 -17.53 8.76 6.45
CA TYR A 179 -17.05 9.25 7.74
C TYR A 179 -17.36 10.74 7.90
N PRO A 180 -18.11 11.15 8.95
CA PRO A 180 -18.34 12.56 9.21
C PRO A 180 -17.04 13.29 9.52
N PRO A 181 -16.96 14.62 9.28
CA PRO A 181 -15.75 15.41 9.55
C PRO A 181 -15.27 15.35 11.00
N THR A 182 -16.13 14.96 11.91
CA THR A 182 -15.84 14.78 13.34
C THR A 182 -15.23 13.43 13.69
N THR A 183 -15.10 12.52 12.71
CA THR A 183 -14.50 11.19 12.93
C THR A 183 -13.06 11.36 13.40
N ALA A 184 -12.74 10.79 14.55
CA ALA A 184 -11.39 10.80 15.04
C ALA A 184 -10.50 9.92 14.14
N VAL A 185 -9.26 10.37 13.87
CA VAL A 185 -8.31 9.60 13.08
C VAL A 185 -8.06 8.22 13.69
N GLY A 186 -8.11 8.13 15.04
CA GLY A 186 -8.01 6.86 15.77
C GLY A 186 -9.07 5.83 15.40
N ASP A 187 -10.24 6.23 14.93
CA ASP A 187 -11.31 5.32 14.51
C ASP A 187 -11.03 4.66 13.14
N LEU A 188 -10.19 5.31 12.34
CA LEU A 188 -9.76 4.81 11.03
C LEU A 188 -8.49 3.95 11.11
N TRP A 189 -7.79 4.04 12.20
CA TRP A 189 -6.49 3.50 12.45
C TRP A 189 -6.55 2.03 12.95
N ASN A 190 -5.47 1.27 12.71
CA ASN A 190 -5.29 -0.12 13.17
C ASN A 190 -3.86 -0.40 13.61
#